data_b9146bb0e3e3de65202073d70c34ae90
#
_entry.id   b9146bb0e3e3de65202073d70c34ae90
#
_cell.length_a   1.000
_cell.length_b   1.000
_cell.length_c   1.000
_cell.angle_alpha   90.00
_cell.angle_beta   90.00
_cell.angle_gamma   90.00
#
_symmetry.space_group_name_H-M   'P 1'
#
loop_
_entity.id
_entity.type
_entity.pdbx_description
1 polymer ?
#
loop_
_entity_poly.entity_id
_entity_poly.type
_entity_poly.pdbx_seq_one_letter_code
_entity_poly.pdbx_strand_id
1 'polypeptide(L)'
;MDICSRNEKLAIRRPAILVALALLLCSCKSTPPESMVTPPAGSKPPATTQQSSQPMRGIWLATVSRLDWPPVSSVNISYPTSRARVQQQAMIDKLDHLQRIGINTVFFQVKPDGTALWPSKILPWSDLMTGKIGENPGYDPLQFMLDEAHKRGMKVHAWFNPYRVSVNTK
;
A
#
# COMPACT_ATOMS: atom_id res chain seq x y z
N MET A 1 45.27 1.86 44.06
CA MET A 1 45.85 2.67 42.98
C MET A 1 44.68 3.34 42.27
N ASP A 2 44.55 4.63 42.57
CA ASP A 2 43.51 5.52 42.09
C ASP A 2 43.74 5.92 40.62
N ILE A 3 42.71 6.05 39.84
CA ILE A 3 42.60 7.00 38.72
C ILE A 3 41.10 7.30 38.53
N CYS A 4 40.61 8.26 39.21
CA CYS A 4 40.35 9.66 38.92
C CYS A 4 39.47 9.91 37.68
N SER A 5 38.23 10.17 38.01
CA SER A 5 37.27 11.17 37.52
C SER A 5 37.73 12.11 36.39
N ARG A 6 36.93 12.22 35.36
CA ARG A 6 36.67 13.53 34.74
C ARG A 6 35.28 13.58 34.08
N ASN A 7 34.36 14.21 34.82
CA ASN A 7 33.11 14.76 34.29
C ASN A 7 33.41 15.97 33.39
N GLU A 8 33.06 15.92 32.14
CA GLU A 8 32.91 17.13 31.32
C GLU A 8 31.43 17.36 31.00
N LYS A 9 30.89 18.36 31.67
CA LYS A 9 29.56 18.93 31.42
C LYS A 9 29.60 19.75 30.14
N LEU A 10 29.05 19.26 29.07
CA LEU A 10 28.82 20.05 27.87
C LEU A 10 27.54 20.86 28.02
N ALA A 11 27.70 22.15 28.30
CA ALA A 11 26.60 23.10 28.36
C ALA A 11 26.11 23.45 26.97
N ILE A 12 24.94 22.97 26.59
CA ILE A 12 24.27 23.37 25.34
C ILE A 12 23.61 24.73 25.59
N ARG A 13 24.19 25.76 25.01
CA ARG A 13 23.60 27.11 24.91
C ARG A 13 22.37 27.06 23.99
N ARG A 14 21.21 27.40 24.53
CA ARG A 14 19.99 27.63 23.76
C ARG A 14 20.04 29.03 23.14
N PRO A 15 19.88 29.21 21.82
CA PRO A 15 19.60 30.52 21.26
C PRO A 15 18.12 30.85 21.48
N ALA A 16 17.87 32.02 22.04
CA ALA A 16 16.54 32.62 22.14
C ALA A 16 16.05 33.00 20.74
N ILE A 17 15.02 32.35 20.26
CA ILE A 17 14.31 32.73 19.03
C ILE A 17 13.21 33.71 19.42
N LEU A 18 13.40 34.97 19.00
CA LEU A 18 12.41 36.04 19.04
C LEU A 18 11.24 35.67 18.13
N VAL A 19 10.06 35.46 18.72
CA VAL A 19 8.78 35.29 18.00
C VAL A 19 8.29 36.67 17.60
N ALA A 20 8.48 37.05 16.32
CA ALA A 20 7.85 38.22 15.72
C ALA A 20 6.41 37.83 15.31
N LEU A 21 5.43 38.33 16.05
CA LEU A 21 4.00 38.17 15.80
C LEU A 21 3.60 39.14 14.67
N ALA A 22 3.54 38.66 13.44
CA ALA A 22 2.99 39.38 12.29
C ALA A 22 1.48 39.08 12.18
N LEU A 23 0.66 40.02 12.60
CA LEU A 23 -0.79 40.04 12.36
C LEU A 23 -1.05 40.34 10.87
N LEU A 24 -1.34 39.31 10.08
CA LEU A 24 -1.89 39.44 8.73
C LEU A 24 -3.40 39.56 8.82
N LEU A 25 -3.90 40.77 8.69
CA LEU A 25 -5.31 41.08 8.47
C LEU A 25 -5.74 40.51 7.12
N CYS A 26 -6.48 39.40 7.14
CA CYS A 26 -7.13 38.84 5.97
C CYS A 26 -8.33 39.71 5.60
N SER A 27 -8.16 40.64 4.65
CA SER A 27 -9.22 41.45 4.07
C SER A 27 -10.02 40.57 3.09
N CYS A 28 -11.22 40.14 3.50
CA CYS A 28 -12.18 39.51 2.59
C CYS A 28 -12.69 40.56 1.61
N LYS A 29 -12.17 40.54 0.37
CA LYS A 29 -12.81 41.24 -0.75
C LYS A 29 -13.99 40.40 -1.22
N SER A 30 -15.21 40.85 -0.95
CA SER A 30 -16.42 40.34 -1.58
C SER A 30 -16.42 40.77 -3.05
N THR A 31 -16.32 39.80 -3.97
CA THR A 31 -16.55 40.00 -5.39
C THR A 31 -18.05 40.18 -5.64
N PRO A 32 -18.45 41.17 -6.48
CA PRO A 32 -19.84 41.31 -6.89
C PRO A 32 -20.29 40.13 -7.76
N PRO A 33 -21.61 39.82 -7.82
CA PRO A 33 -22.09 38.73 -8.65
C PRO A 33 -21.82 39.01 -10.12
N GLU A 34 -21.09 38.10 -10.73
CA GLU A 34 -20.76 38.09 -12.15
C GLU A 34 -22.05 37.93 -12.94
N SER A 35 -22.38 38.91 -13.78
CA SER A 35 -23.52 38.90 -14.67
C SER A 35 -23.44 37.68 -15.58
N MET A 36 -24.56 36.93 -15.70
CA MET A 36 -24.73 35.84 -16.63
C MET A 36 -24.37 36.28 -18.06
N VAL A 37 -23.16 35.96 -18.49
CA VAL A 37 -22.81 36.00 -19.90
C VAL A 37 -23.31 34.71 -20.53
N THR A 38 -24.37 34.82 -21.32
CA THR A 38 -24.83 33.74 -22.20
C THR A 38 -23.72 33.34 -23.14
N PRO A 39 -23.30 32.06 -23.20
CA PRO A 39 -22.27 31.62 -24.15
C PRO A 39 -22.79 31.79 -25.58
N PRO A 40 -21.97 32.20 -26.55
CA PRO A 40 -22.37 32.24 -27.93
C PRO A 40 -22.68 30.81 -28.41
N ALA A 41 -23.84 30.66 -29.03
CA ALA A 41 -24.28 29.41 -29.67
C ALA A 41 -23.29 29.06 -30.81
N GLY A 42 -22.50 27.99 -30.63
CA GLY A 42 -21.65 27.48 -31.69
C GLY A 42 -20.28 26.89 -31.30
N SER A 43 -19.87 26.88 -30.04
CA SER A 43 -18.65 26.17 -29.66
C SER A 43 -18.96 24.67 -29.45
N LYS A 44 -18.56 23.87 -30.43
CA LYS A 44 -18.49 22.41 -30.30
C LYS A 44 -17.71 22.08 -29.02
N PRO A 45 -18.25 21.24 -28.10
CA PRO A 45 -17.49 20.84 -26.91
C PRO A 45 -16.12 20.31 -27.35
N PRO A 46 -15.04 20.60 -26.60
CA PRO A 46 -13.75 20.02 -26.91
C PRO A 46 -13.93 18.50 -26.95
N ALA A 47 -13.48 17.90 -28.06
CA ALA A 47 -13.53 16.47 -28.24
C ALA A 47 -12.83 15.83 -27.03
N THR A 48 -13.62 15.22 -26.16
CA THR A 48 -13.08 14.36 -25.09
C THR A 48 -12.26 13.32 -25.82
N THR A 49 -10.94 13.41 -25.72
CA THR A 49 -10.03 12.38 -26.20
C THR A 49 -10.46 11.11 -25.49
N GLN A 50 -11.22 10.26 -26.18
CA GLN A 50 -11.52 8.92 -25.68
C GLN A 50 -10.19 8.21 -25.60
N GLN A 51 -9.61 8.26 -24.40
CA GLN A 51 -8.48 7.45 -24.04
C GLN A 51 -8.96 6.02 -24.24
N SER A 52 -8.49 5.36 -25.31
CA SER A 52 -8.85 3.98 -25.64
C SER A 52 -8.47 3.12 -24.44
N SER A 53 -9.43 2.87 -23.56
CA SER A 53 -9.20 2.00 -22.41
C SER A 53 -8.98 0.61 -22.97
N GLN A 54 -7.77 0.11 -22.84
CA GLN A 54 -7.47 -1.28 -23.16
C GLN A 54 -8.50 -2.17 -22.45
N PRO A 55 -9.09 -3.17 -23.15
CA PRO A 55 -10.06 -4.06 -22.54
C PRO A 55 -9.46 -4.71 -21.30
N MET A 56 -10.25 -4.81 -20.24
CA MET A 56 -9.81 -5.44 -18.99
C MET A 56 -9.58 -6.93 -19.24
N ARG A 57 -8.36 -7.37 -18.95
CA ARG A 57 -7.96 -8.78 -18.87
C ARG A 57 -7.50 -9.06 -17.46
N GLY A 58 -8.44 -9.55 -16.65
CA GLY A 58 -8.26 -9.76 -15.22
C GLY A 58 -8.00 -11.20 -14.85
N ILE A 59 -7.27 -11.40 -13.75
CA ILE A 59 -7.07 -12.69 -13.11
C ILE A 59 -7.33 -12.59 -11.61
N TRP A 60 -7.86 -13.64 -11.02
CA TRP A 60 -7.96 -13.81 -9.57
C TRP A 60 -6.69 -14.47 -9.05
N LEU A 61 -6.10 -13.88 -7.99
CA LEU A 61 -4.93 -14.39 -7.31
C LEU A 61 -5.32 -14.69 -5.86
N ALA A 62 -5.52 -15.98 -5.59
CA ALA A 62 -6.00 -16.48 -4.31
C ALA A 62 -4.84 -16.74 -3.34
N THR A 63 -4.99 -16.25 -2.11
CA THR A 63 -4.02 -16.51 -1.03
C THR A 63 -4.49 -17.59 -0.07
N VAL A 64 -5.81 -17.84 -0.02
CA VAL A 64 -6.37 -18.90 0.82
C VAL A 64 -5.67 -20.22 0.53
N SER A 65 -5.30 -20.92 1.59
CA SER A 65 -4.56 -22.20 1.52
C SER A 65 -3.25 -22.11 0.71
N ARG A 66 -2.74 -20.91 0.49
CA ARG A 66 -1.56 -20.63 -0.36
C ARG A 66 -1.71 -21.16 -1.79
N LEU A 67 -2.95 -21.09 -2.31
CA LEU A 67 -3.28 -21.68 -3.61
C LEU A 67 -2.41 -21.10 -4.72
N ASP A 68 -2.36 -19.77 -4.83
CA ASP A 68 -1.56 -19.09 -5.83
C ASP A 68 -0.32 -18.42 -5.23
N TRP A 69 -0.45 -17.91 -4.00
CA TRP A 69 0.62 -17.21 -3.30
C TRP A 69 0.26 -17.08 -1.80
N PRO A 70 1.25 -17.04 -0.87
CA PRO A 70 2.70 -17.25 -1.06
C PRO A 70 3.06 -18.73 -1.28
N PRO A 71 4.29 -19.05 -1.72
CA PRO A 71 4.72 -20.44 -1.86
C PRO A 71 4.62 -21.19 -0.53
N VAL A 72 4.03 -22.40 -0.53
CA VAL A 72 3.88 -23.22 0.67
C VAL A 72 5.21 -23.46 1.37
N SER A 73 6.27 -23.69 0.61
CA SER A 73 7.63 -23.90 1.15
C SER A 73 8.20 -22.70 1.89
N SER A 74 7.72 -21.49 1.59
CA SER A 74 8.27 -20.26 2.18
C SER A 74 8.07 -20.17 3.70
N VAL A 75 6.97 -20.72 4.24
CA VAL A 75 6.68 -20.67 5.68
C VAL A 75 7.61 -21.53 6.52
N ASN A 76 8.28 -22.51 5.91
CA ASN A 76 9.26 -23.37 6.58
C ASN A 76 10.65 -22.69 6.69
N ILE A 77 10.83 -21.51 6.12
CA ILE A 77 12.08 -20.77 6.20
C ILE A 77 12.15 -20.05 7.55
N SER A 78 13.10 -20.45 8.38
CA SER A 78 13.24 -19.92 9.75
C SER A 78 13.65 -18.45 9.81
N TYR A 79 14.44 -17.97 8.84
CA TYR A 79 14.93 -16.59 8.80
C TYR A 79 13.91 -15.67 8.14
N PRO A 80 13.37 -14.66 8.87
CA PRO A 80 12.31 -13.78 8.35
C PRO A 80 12.68 -13.06 7.04
N THR A 81 13.91 -12.55 6.94
CA THR A 81 14.38 -11.86 5.73
C THR A 81 14.49 -12.76 4.52
N SER A 82 14.93 -14.01 4.71
CA SER A 82 14.99 -15.01 3.64
C SER A 82 13.60 -15.45 3.21
N ARG A 83 12.69 -15.65 4.16
CA ARG A 83 11.28 -15.94 3.93
C ARG A 83 10.62 -14.83 3.09
N ALA A 84 10.75 -13.57 3.52
CA ALA A 84 10.22 -12.42 2.81
C ALA A 84 10.76 -12.35 1.37
N ARG A 85 12.07 -12.54 1.17
CA ARG A 85 12.69 -12.53 -0.17
C ARG A 85 12.11 -13.59 -1.09
N VAL A 86 11.91 -14.82 -0.60
CA VAL A 86 11.32 -15.90 -1.40
C VAL A 86 9.87 -15.58 -1.78
N GLN A 87 9.09 -15.04 -0.86
CA GLN A 87 7.71 -14.64 -1.12
C GLN A 87 7.62 -13.49 -2.13
N GLN A 88 8.47 -12.48 -1.97
CA GLN A 88 8.55 -11.34 -2.86
C GLN A 88 8.98 -11.76 -4.28
N GLN A 89 10.01 -12.60 -4.40
CA GLN A 89 10.46 -13.10 -5.70
C GLN A 89 9.38 -13.90 -6.41
N ALA A 90 8.68 -14.77 -5.69
CA ALA A 90 7.56 -15.55 -6.25
C ALA A 90 6.41 -14.65 -6.75
N MET A 91 6.15 -13.52 -6.10
CA MET A 91 5.17 -12.54 -6.58
C MET A 91 5.66 -11.84 -7.84
N ILE A 92 6.92 -11.40 -7.88
CA ILE A 92 7.56 -10.79 -9.06
C ILE A 92 7.45 -11.73 -10.27
N ASP A 93 7.88 -12.98 -10.12
CA ASP A 93 7.88 -13.97 -11.21
C ASP A 93 6.46 -14.21 -11.74
N LYS A 94 5.48 -14.25 -10.85
CA LYS A 94 4.06 -14.38 -11.20
C LYS A 94 3.57 -13.18 -11.98
N LEU A 95 3.82 -11.96 -11.51
CA LEU A 95 3.41 -10.72 -12.18
C LEU A 95 4.10 -10.55 -13.55
N ASP A 96 5.37 -10.91 -13.67
CA ASP A 96 6.09 -10.93 -14.95
C ASP A 96 5.46 -11.90 -15.95
N HIS A 97 5.09 -13.09 -15.48
CA HIS A 97 4.36 -14.04 -16.30
C HIS A 97 3.01 -13.50 -16.76
N LEU A 98 2.22 -12.94 -15.86
CA LEU A 98 0.91 -12.36 -16.14
C LEU A 98 1.01 -11.21 -17.15
N GLN A 99 2.02 -10.35 -17.02
CA GLN A 99 2.28 -9.26 -17.96
C GLN A 99 2.56 -9.79 -19.38
N ARG A 100 3.41 -10.81 -19.48
CA ARG A 100 3.78 -11.42 -20.78
C ARG A 100 2.58 -12.00 -21.53
N ILE A 101 1.60 -12.55 -20.81
CA ILE A 101 0.37 -13.08 -21.42
C ILE A 101 -0.74 -12.02 -21.57
N GLY A 102 -0.38 -10.75 -21.26
CA GLY A 102 -1.25 -9.59 -21.50
C GLY A 102 -2.32 -9.37 -20.45
N ILE A 103 -2.22 -9.92 -19.25
CA ILE A 103 -3.07 -9.56 -18.11
C ILE A 103 -2.73 -8.14 -17.68
N ASN A 104 -3.76 -7.33 -17.44
CA ASN A 104 -3.62 -5.93 -17.03
C ASN A 104 -4.37 -5.59 -15.73
N THR A 105 -5.02 -6.59 -15.12
CA THR A 105 -5.79 -6.40 -13.88
C THR A 105 -5.67 -7.64 -13.00
N VAL A 106 -5.38 -7.46 -11.72
CA VAL A 106 -5.28 -8.54 -10.73
C VAL A 106 -6.29 -8.31 -9.61
N PHE A 107 -7.13 -9.31 -9.33
CA PHE A 107 -7.98 -9.37 -8.16
C PHE A 107 -7.23 -10.13 -7.08
N PHE A 108 -6.55 -9.40 -6.20
CA PHE A 108 -5.67 -9.99 -5.18
C PHE A 108 -6.41 -10.22 -3.88
N GLN A 109 -6.43 -11.47 -3.40
CA GLN A 109 -7.07 -11.82 -2.13
C GLN A 109 -6.22 -11.34 -0.96
N VAL A 110 -6.61 -10.22 -0.36
CA VAL A 110 -5.89 -9.58 0.76
C VAL A 110 -6.43 -10.00 2.12
N LYS A 111 -7.69 -10.44 2.18
CA LYS A 111 -8.35 -10.94 3.39
C LYS A 111 -9.02 -12.27 3.10
N PRO A 112 -8.30 -13.40 3.24
CA PRO A 112 -8.85 -14.73 2.97
C PRO A 112 -9.83 -15.21 4.07
N ASP A 113 -9.64 -14.74 5.30
CA ASP A 113 -10.41 -15.09 6.50
C ASP A 113 -10.41 -13.94 7.52
N GLY A 114 -10.40 -14.23 8.84
CA GLY A 114 -10.31 -13.25 9.93
C GLY A 114 -8.94 -12.59 10.09
N THR A 115 -8.03 -12.76 9.14
CA THR A 115 -6.66 -12.23 9.15
C THR A 115 -6.39 -11.27 7.98
N ALA A 116 -5.28 -10.55 8.00
CA ALA A 116 -4.93 -9.55 7.00
C ALA A 116 -3.54 -9.79 6.41
N LEU A 117 -3.37 -9.39 5.13
CA LEU A 117 -2.08 -9.34 4.43
C LEU A 117 -1.52 -7.92 4.34
N TRP A 118 -1.90 -7.04 5.27
CA TRP A 118 -1.42 -5.66 5.40
C TRP A 118 -1.36 -5.26 6.88
N PRO A 119 -0.63 -4.19 7.26
CA PRO A 119 -0.61 -3.69 8.63
C PRO A 119 -2.00 -3.19 9.04
N SER A 120 -2.78 -4.04 9.72
CA SER A 120 -4.14 -3.71 10.17
C SER A 120 -4.11 -3.39 11.68
N LYS A 121 -4.91 -2.37 12.09
CA LYS A 121 -5.14 -2.06 13.51
C LYS A 121 -6.22 -2.94 14.14
N ILE A 122 -6.95 -3.71 13.33
CA ILE A 122 -8.13 -4.46 13.76
C ILE A 122 -7.89 -5.97 13.63
N LEU A 123 -7.27 -6.39 12.51
CA LEU A 123 -7.07 -7.80 12.19
C LEU A 123 -5.62 -8.22 12.45
N PRO A 124 -5.38 -9.43 12.95
CA PRO A 124 -4.04 -9.98 13.08
C PRO A 124 -3.45 -10.28 11.70
N TRP A 125 -2.11 -10.36 11.65
CA TRP A 125 -1.41 -10.87 10.47
C TRP A 125 -1.83 -12.30 10.13
N SER A 126 -1.91 -12.59 8.84
CA SER A 126 -2.26 -13.92 8.37
C SER A 126 -1.12 -14.93 8.57
N ASP A 127 -1.49 -16.13 9.06
CA ASP A 127 -0.59 -17.28 9.14
C ASP A 127 -0.11 -17.78 7.77
N LEU A 128 -0.76 -17.36 6.70
CA LEU A 128 -0.33 -17.66 5.33
C LEU A 128 1.09 -17.19 5.07
N MET A 129 1.53 -16.11 5.73
CA MET A 129 2.83 -15.50 5.52
C MET A 129 3.95 -16.16 6.33
N THR A 130 3.65 -16.58 7.56
CA THR A 130 4.67 -17.03 8.52
C THR A 130 4.42 -18.41 9.09
N GLY A 131 3.22 -18.95 8.89
CA GLY A 131 2.73 -20.17 9.55
C GLY A 131 2.09 -19.92 10.91
N LYS A 132 2.07 -18.66 11.40
CA LYS A 132 1.49 -18.30 12.71
C LYS A 132 0.64 -17.04 12.61
N ILE A 133 -0.60 -17.12 13.12
CA ILE A 133 -1.51 -15.97 13.20
C ILE A 133 -0.87 -14.88 14.07
N GLY A 134 -0.93 -13.62 13.60
CA GLY A 134 -0.45 -12.45 14.31
C GLY A 134 1.06 -12.18 14.19
N GLU A 135 1.84 -13.13 13.66
CA GLU A 135 3.27 -12.91 13.42
C GLU A 135 3.51 -12.01 12.23
N ASN A 136 4.23 -10.88 12.45
CA ASN A 136 4.59 -9.94 11.40
C ASN A 136 5.53 -10.60 10.38
N PRO A 137 5.22 -10.58 9.08
CA PRO A 137 6.06 -11.18 8.04
C PRO A 137 7.37 -10.42 7.78
N GLY A 138 7.56 -9.24 8.37
CA GLY A 138 8.75 -8.39 8.19
C GLY A 138 8.66 -7.43 6.99
N TYR A 139 7.53 -7.38 6.31
CA TYR A 139 7.21 -6.44 5.23
C TYR A 139 5.69 -6.30 5.08
N ASP A 140 5.23 -5.38 4.24
CA ASP A 140 3.82 -5.22 3.88
C ASP A 140 3.53 -5.95 2.56
N PRO A 141 2.88 -7.12 2.59
CA PRO A 141 2.58 -7.89 1.39
C PRO A 141 1.66 -7.18 0.41
N LEU A 142 0.67 -6.44 0.90
CA LEU A 142 -0.26 -5.69 0.05
C LEU A 142 0.45 -4.53 -0.63
N GLN A 143 1.21 -3.72 0.11
CA GLN A 143 1.96 -2.61 -0.48
C GLN A 143 2.96 -3.11 -1.51
N PHE A 144 3.69 -4.19 -1.20
CA PHE A 144 4.63 -4.80 -2.14
C PHE A 144 3.94 -5.25 -3.43
N MET A 145 2.78 -5.91 -3.32
CA MET A 145 1.98 -6.34 -4.49
C MET A 145 1.52 -5.14 -5.33
N LEU A 146 1.05 -4.06 -4.69
CA LEU A 146 0.63 -2.84 -5.38
C LEU A 146 1.80 -2.21 -6.15
N ASP A 147 2.94 -2.04 -5.51
CA ASP A 147 4.13 -1.44 -6.12
C ASP A 147 4.59 -2.24 -7.34
N GLU A 148 4.69 -3.57 -7.21
CA GLU A 148 5.15 -4.43 -8.29
C GLU A 148 4.14 -4.54 -9.45
N ALA A 149 2.83 -4.57 -9.16
CA ALA A 149 1.81 -4.58 -10.19
C ALA A 149 1.75 -3.24 -10.95
N HIS A 150 1.82 -2.12 -10.24
CA HIS A 150 1.80 -0.79 -10.85
C HIS A 150 3.03 -0.52 -11.72
N LYS A 151 4.23 -0.98 -11.33
CA LYS A 151 5.43 -0.94 -12.18
C LYS A 151 5.22 -1.60 -13.54
N ARG A 152 4.33 -2.59 -13.60
CA ARG A 152 3.97 -3.35 -14.82
C ARG A 152 2.73 -2.80 -15.53
N GLY A 153 2.19 -1.66 -15.08
CA GLY A 153 0.98 -1.06 -15.64
C GLY A 153 -0.30 -1.84 -15.33
N MET A 154 -0.28 -2.75 -14.36
CA MET A 154 -1.44 -3.53 -13.96
C MET A 154 -2.28 -2.79 -12.92
N LYS A 155 -3.61 -2.93 -13.00
CA LYS A 155 -4.54 -2.51 -11.96
C LYS A 155 -4.69 -3.62 -10.92
N VAL A 156 -4.85 -3.22 -9.65
CA VAL A 156 -5.08 -4.16 -8.55
C VAL A 156 -6.41 -3.86 -7.88
N HIS A 157 -7.22 -4.89 -7.71
CA HIS A 157 -8.44 -4.86 -6.92
C HIS A 157 -8.28 -5.76 -5.70
N ALA A 158 -8.54 -5.21 -4.53
CA ALA A 158 -8.49 -5.96 -3.29
C ALA A 158 -9.72 -6.88 -3.18
N TRP A 159 -9.46 -8.17 -2.96
CA TRP A 159 -10.49 -9.17 -2.72
C TRP A 159 -10.56 -9.52 -1.25
N PHE A 160 -11.75 -9.36 -0.67
CA PHE A 160 -12.06 -9.64 0.74
C PHE A 160 -13.09 -10.76 0.85
N ASN A 161 -12.86 -11.72 1.78
CA ASN A 161 -13.88 -12.65 2.22
C ASN A 161 -14.50 -12.11 3.52
N PRO A 162 -15.65 -11.40 3.48
CA PRO A 162 -16.15 -10.66 4.65
C PRO A 162 -16.63 -11.58 5.76
N TYR A 163 -17.23 -12.72 5.44
CA TYR A 163 -17.87 -13.61 6.41
C TYR A 163 -17.00 -14.78 6.88
N ARG A 164 -15.92 -15.07 6.19
CA ARG A 164 -15.02 -16.15 6.59
C ARG A 164 -14.13 -15.71 7.73
N VAL A 165 -14.30 -16.32 8.90
CA VAL A 165 -13.51 -16.02 10.11
C VAL A 165 -12.31 -16.95 10.23
N SER A 166 -12.49 -18.24 9.96
CA SER A 166 -11.45 -19.26 10.11
C SER A 166 -11.55 -20.31 9.02
N VAL A 167 -10.43 -20.96 8.71
CA VAL A 167 -10.35 -22.13 7.83
C VAL A 167 -10.52 -23.42 8.64
N ASN A 168 -10.15 -23.40 9.93
CA ASN A 168 -10.22 -24.53 10.84
C ASN A 168 -11.28 -24.27 11.90
N THR A 169 -12.25 -25.18 12.00
CA THR A 169 -13.30 -25.22 13.02
C THR A 169 -12.88 -26.09 14.22
N LYS A 170 -11.61 -26.01 14.63
CA LYS A 170 -11.14 -26.69 15.84
C LYS A 170 -11.11 -25.74 17.00
#